data_d28489dc0e310f4709e777c811825a5e
#
_entry.id   d28489dc0e310f4709e777c811825a5e
#
_cell.length_a   1.000
_cell.length_b   1.000
_cell.length_c   1.000
_cell.angle_alpha   90.00
_cell.angle_beta   90.00
_cell.angle_gamma   90.00
#
_symmetry.space_group_name_H-M   'P 1'
#
loop_
_entity.id
_entity.type
_entity.pdbx_description
1 polymer ?
#
loop_
_entity_poly.entity_id
_entity_poly.type
_entity_poly.pdbx_seq_one_letter_code
_entity_poly.pdbx_strand_id
1 'polypeptide(L)'
;MPSPNLTKGAQRHPEKRRNEDRPQPRRPDWLRVKAPQAGAFTETKKLMRELDLVTVCEEAACPNIGECWSQRHATMMILGSICTRACAFCNVATGKPDQLDPHEPDNVGLAVARLGLQHVVITSVDRDDLEDGGAEHFARTIRAIRSASPATTIEILTPDFLRKPGAVEVVVEARPDVFN
;
A
#
# COMPACT_ATOMS: atom_id res chain seq x y z
N MET A 1 -4.66 10.64 13.93
CA MET A 1 -5.94 9.94 14.06
C MET A 1 -5.62 8.46 13.89
N PRO A 2 -6.20 7.52 14.66
CA PRO A 2 -6.01 6.11 14.38
C PRO A 2 -6.58 5.79 13.00
N SER A 3 -5.89 4.91 12.28
CA SER A 3 -6.37 4.39 10.99
C SER A 3 -7.76 3.79 11.16
N PRO A 4 -8.76 4.11 10.33
CA PRO A 4 -10.14 3.65 10.54
C PRO A 4 -10.32 2.13 10.39
N ASN A 5 -9.30 1.41 9.90
CA ASN A 5 -9.38 0.00 9.55
C ASN A 5 -8.67 -0.97 10.51
N LEU A 6 -8.34 -0.54 11.73
CA LEU A 6 -7.81 -1.49 12.72
C LEU A 6 -8.92 -2.45 13.15
N THR A 7 -8.90 -3.65 12.60
CA THR A 7 -9.73 -4.77 13.09
C THR A 7 -9.38 -5.11 14.53
N LYS A 8 -10.36 -5.60 15.30
CA LYS A 8 -10.14 -6.01 16.69
C LYS A 8 -9.01 -7.04 16.75
N GLY A 9 -7.89 -6.69 17.40
CA GLY A 9 -6.72 -7.55 17.57
C GLY A 9 -5.48 -7.15 16.77
N ALA A 10 -5.59 -6.28 15.77
CA ALA A 10 -4.41 -5.73 15.09
C ALA A 10 -3.73 -4.70 16.00
N GLN A 11 -2.45 -4.87 16.21
CA GLN A 11 -1.65 -3.96 17.05
C GLN A 11 -0.44 -3.46 16.26
N ARG A 12 -0.14 -2.18 16.42
CA ARG A 12 1.16 -1.67 15.99
C ARG A 12 2.25 -2.24 16.88
N HIS A 13 3.43 -2.51 16.30
CA HIS A 13 4.59 -2.99 17.05
C HIS A 13 4.81 -2.13 18.31
N PRO A 14 5.12 -2.72 19.49
CA PRO A 14 5.28 -1.96 20.76
C PRO A 14 6.25 -0.78 20.66
N GLU A 15 7.33 -0.90 19.89
CA GLU A 15 8.30 0.18 19.65
C GLU A 15 7.73 1.38 18.88
N LYS A 16 6.58 1.20 18.21
CA LYS A 16 5.87 2.26 17.48
C LYS A 16 4.84 3.00 18.34
N ARG A 17 4.58 2.53 19.55
CA ARG A 17 3.80 3.30 20.52
C ARG A 17 4.58 4.58 20.78
N ARG A 18 3.99 5.72 20.43
CA ARG A 18 4.56 7.02 20.77
C ARG A 18 4.82 7.02 22.28
N ASN A 19 6.07 7.20 22.66
CA ASN A 19 6.42 7.40 24.05
C ASN A 19 5.93 8.82 24.40
N GLU A 20 4.75 8.91 25.00
CA GLU A 20 4.06 10.18 25.33
C GLU A 20 4.90 11.04 26.29
N ASP A 21 5.80 10.40 27.06
CA ASP A 21 6.65 11.07 28.05
C ASP A 21 7.93 11.69 27.46
N ARG A 22 8.22 11.54 26.16
CA ARG A 22 9.36 12.21 25.53
C ARG A 22 8.92 13.55 24.95
N PRO A 23 9.47 14.68 25.44
CA PRO A 23 9.23 15.96 24.80
C PRO A 23 9.69 15.89 23.34
N GLN A 24 8.75 16.07 22.43
CA GLN A 24 9.05 16.08 20.99
C GLN A 24 9.81 17.38 20.68
N PRO A 25 11.03 17.33 20.14
CA PRO A 25 11.72 18.54 19.73
C PRO A 25 10.89 19.26 18.68
N ARG A 26 10.88 20.59 18.75
CA ARG A 26 10.22 21.42 17.74
C ARG A 26 10.82 21.09 16.37
N ARG A 27 9.95 20.78 15.41
CA ARG A 27 10.40 20.53 14.03
C ARG A 27 11.06 21.78 13.46
N PRO A 28 12.17 21.63 12.70
CA PRO A 28 12.79 22.76 12.01
C PRO A 28 11.79 23.51 11.14
N ASP A 29 11.90 24.84 11.05
CA ASP A 29 10.94 25.66 10.31
C ASP A 29 10.88 25.36 8.80
N TRP A 30 11.94 24.78 8.24
CA TRP A 30 11.99 24.34 6.85
C TRP A 30 11.23 23.03 6.60
N LEU A 31 10.90 22.27 7.64
CA LEU A 31 10.16 21.02 7.55
C LEU A 31 8.64 21.30 7.59
N ARG A 32 8.14 22.01 6.60
CA ARG A 32 6.72 22.34 6.47
C ARG A 32 6.09 21.50 5.37
N VAL A 33 5.10 20.69 5.72
CA VAL A 33 4.27 20.00 4.75
C VAL A 33 3.11 20.92 4.37
N LYS A 34 2.89 21.10 3.07
CA LYS A 34 1.72 21.84 2.58
C LYS A 34 0.45 21.08 2.94
N ALA A 35 -0.56 21.78 3.43
CA ALA A 35 -1.87 21.17 3.63
C ALA A 35 -2.43 20.69 2.30
N PRO A 36 -3.16 19.54 2.28
CA PRO A 36 -3.79 19.04 1.06
C PRO A 36 -4.67 20.11 0.44
N GLN A 37 -4.50 20.37 -0.84
CA GLN A 37 -5.38 21.26 -1.58
C GLN A 37 -6.66 20.51 -1.97
N ALA A 38 -7.81 21.18 -1.90
CA ALA A 38 -9.08 20.64 -2.38
C ALA A 38 -8.99 20.29 -3.89
N GLY A 39 -9.81 19.35 -4.34
CA GLY A 39 -9.83 18.90 -5.74
C GLY A 39 -9.18 17.52 -5.88
N ALA A 40 -8.05 17.39 -6.60
CA ALA A 40 -7.45 16.11 -6.93
C ALA A 40 -7.14 15.21 -5.70
N PHE A 41 -6.74 15.79 -4.55
CA PHE A 41 -6.60 15.05 -3.31
C PHE A 41 -7.92 14.40 -2.87
N THR A 42 -9.02 15.18 -2.90
CA THR A 42 -10.33 14.70 -2.47
C THR A 42 -10.86 13.62 -3.44
N GLU A 43 -10.64 13.82 -4.74
CA GLU A 43 -11.01 12.85 -5.77
C GLU A 43 -10.26 11.54 -5.60
N THR A 44 -8.93 11.61 -5.41
CA THR A 44 -8.10 10.42 -5.15
C THR A 44 -8.57 9.69 -3.90
N LYS A 45 -8.81 10.41 -2.81
CA LYS A 45 -9.31 9.83 -1.56
C LYS A 45 -10.68 9.16 -1.74
N LYS A 46 -11.59 9.81 -2.46
CA LYS A 46 -12.91 9.26 -2.75
C LYS A 46 -12.80 7.97 -3.57
N LEU A 47 -11.96 7.97 -4.61
CA LEU A 47 -11.73 6.80 -5.44
C LEU A 47 -11.19 5.61 -4.63
N MET A 48 -10.20 5.82 -3.74
CA MET A 48 -9.69 4.77 -2.87
C MET A 48 -10.80 4.16 -2.00
N ARG A 49 -11.71 5.00 -1.47
CA ARG A 49 -12.85 4.50 -0.66
C ARG A 49 -13.92 3.81 -1.48
N GLU A 50 -14.22 4.30 -2.68
CA GLU A 50 -15.21 3.67 -3.60
C GLU A 50 -14.79 2.26 -4.02
N LEU A 51 -13.48 2.03 -4.16
CA LEU A 51 -12.93 0.77 -4.61
C LEU A 51 -12.39 -0.10 -3.45
N ASP A 52 -12.60 0.31 -2.21
CA ASP A 52 -12.11 -0.35 -0.98
C ASP A 52 -10.60 -0.66 -1.01
N LEU A 53 -9.82 0.28 -1.55
CA LEU A 53 -8.38 0.12 -1.70
C LEU A 53 -7.60 0.67 -0.52
N VAL A 54 -6.53 -0.04 -0.17
CA VAL A 54 -5.57 0.35 0.85
C VAL A 54 -4.36 1.02 0.19
N THR A 55 -3.85 2.08 0.83
CA THR A 55 -2.63 2.74 0.38
C THR A 55 -1.59 2.79 1.49
N VAL A 56 -0.33 2.57 1.13
CA VAL A 56 0.77 2.76 2.09
C VAL A 56 0.85 4.22 2.56
N CYS A 57 0.36 5.15 1.76
CA CYS A 57 0.33 6.57 2.10
C CYS A 57 -0.50 6.85 3.36
N GLU A 58 -1.62 6.15 3.54
CA GLU A 58 -2.48 6.26 4.74
C GLU A 58 -1.95 5.39 5.87
N GLU A 59 -1.64 4.12 5.62
CA GLU A 59 -1.21 3.17 6.65
C GLU A 59 0.14 3.55 7.27
N ALA A 60 1.08 4.04 6.47
CA ALA A 60 2.36 4.54 6.95
C ALA A 60 2.27 5.94 7.56
N ALA A 61 1.09 6.60 7.53
CA ALA A 61 0.92 7.99 7.94
C ALA A 61 1.92 8.94 7.26
N CYS A 62 2.06 8.79 5.93
CA CYS A 62 3.04 9.52 5.12
C CYS A 62 2.80 11.04 5.20
N PRO A 63 3.80 11.84 5.54
CA PRO A 63 3.64 13.29 5.63
C PRO A 63 3.40 13.96 4.27
N ASN A 64 3.79 13.32 3.17
CA ASN A 64 3.68 13.85 1.81
C ASN A 64 2.35 13.49 1.11
N ILE A 65 1.45 12.79 1.79
CA ILE A 65 0.19 12.32 1.21
C ILE A 65 -0.61 13.45 0.53
N GLY A 66 -0.62 14.65 1.13
CA GLY A 66 -1.33 15.80 0.59
C GLY A 66 -0.80 16.24 -0.77
N GLU A 67 0.51 16.27 -0.94
CA GLU A 67 1.16 16.65 -2.20
C GLU A 67 1.01 15.54 -3.24
N CYS A 68 1.36 14.30 -2.91
CA CYS A 68 1.29 13.16 -3.82
C CYS A 68 -0.14 12.97 -4.37
N TRP A 69 -1.14 12.96 -3.51
CA TRP A 69 -2.53 12.77 -3.94
C TRP A 69 -3.10 13.95 -4.72
N SER A 70 -2.62 15.17 -4.45
CA SER A 70 -2.96 16.34 -5.30
C SER A 70 -2.41 16.22 -6.72
N GLN A 71 -1.33 15.44 -6.88
CA GLN A 71 -0.72 15.11 -8.18
C GLN A 71 -1.23 13.76 -8.73
N ARG A 72 -2.23 13.16 -8.12
CA ARG A 72 -2.78 11.84 -8.44
C ARG A 72 -1.77 10.70 -8.33
N HIS A 73 -0.75 10.86 -7.48
CA HIS A 73 0.23 9.80 -7.19
C HIS A 73 -0.18 9.09 -5.91
N ALA A 74 -0.37 7.78 -5.97
CA ALA A 74 -0.64 6.93 -4.81
C ALA A 74 0.15 5.63 -4.94
N THR A 75 0.72 5.16 -3.83
CA THR A 75 1.31 3.82 -3.74
C THR A 75 0.24 2.89 -3.20
N MET A 76 -0.19 1.94 -4.01
CA MET A 76 -1.20 0.95 -3.62
C MET A 76 -0.58 -0.09 -2.72
N MET A 77 -1.30 -0.49 -1.68
CA MET A 77 -0.90 -1.59 -0.79
C MET A 77 -1.93 -2.70 -0.91
N ILE A 78 -1.53 -3.82 -1.45
CA ILE A 78 -2.38 -4.99 -1.68
C ILE A 78 -2.24 -6.04 -0.59
N LEU A 79 -3.06 -7.07 -0.64
CA LEU A 79 -3.15 -8.18 0.31
C LEU A 79 -3.75 -7.78 1.67
N GLY A 80 -4.44 -6.63 1.71
CA GLY A 80 -5.09 -6.10 2.90
C GLY A 80 -4.25 -5.10 3.68
N SER A 81 -4.65 -4.80 4.92
CA SER A 81 -4.05 -3.75 5.77
C SER A 81 -3.32 -4.28 7.01
N ILE A 82 -3.28 -5.61 7.20
CA ILE A 82 -2.67 -6.24 8.37
C ILE A 82 -1.54 -7.16 7.92
N CYS A 83 -0.33 -6.88 8.43
CA CYS A 83 0.88 -7.61 8.11
C CYS A 83 1.10 -8.75 9.12
N THR A 84 1.59 -9.91 8.64
CA THR A 84 2.00 -11.01 9.53
C THR A 84 3.31 -10.72 10.26
N ARG A 85 4.10 -9.73 9.80
CA ARG A 85 5.40 -9.38 10.36
C ARG A 85 5.42 -8.00 11.02
N ALA A 86 6.21 -7.89 12.09
CA ALA A 86 6.34 -6.69 12.92
C ALA A 86 7.69 -5.98 12.70
N CYS A 87 7.91 -5.42 11.51
CA CYS A 87 9.15 -4.71 11.21
C CYS A 87 9.22 -3.38 12.01
N ALA A 88 10.32 -3.15 12.73
CA ALA A 88 10.47 -1.99 13.62
C ALA A 88 10.35 -0.62 12.92
N PHE A 89 10.76 -0.52 11.67
CA PHE A 89 10.68 0.70 10.86
C PHE A 89 9.31 0.94 10.19
N CYS A 90 8.45 -0.09 10.09
CA CYS A 90 7.20 -0.03 9.35
C CYS A 90 6.03 0.40 10.24
N ASN A 91 5.13 1.27 9.78
CA ASN A 91 3.98 1.77 10.55
C ASN A 91 2.67 1.02 10.26
N VAL A 92 2.70 0.02 9.38
CA VAL A 92 1.53 -0.80 9.05
C VAL A 92 1.12 -1.67 10.26
N ALA A 93 -0.17 -1.88 10.45
CA ALA A 93 -0.69 -2.71 11.54
C ALA A 93 -0.22 -4.16 11.40
N THR A 94 0.03 -4.82 12.52
CA THR A 94 0.46 -6.22 12.57
C THR A 94 -0.55 -7.07 13.31
N GLY A 95 -0.72 -8.31 12.88
CA GLY A 95 -1.68 -9.21 13.50
C GLY A 95 -2.04 -10.39 12.60
N LYS A 96 -3.23 -10.93 12.83
CA LYS A 96 -3.80 -11.96 11.96
C LYS A 96 -4.55 -11.27 10.83
N PRO A 97 -4.11 -11.43 9.56
CA PRO A 97 -4.79 -10.84 8.42
C PRO A 97 -6.19 -11.44 8.19
N ASP A 98 -7.04 -10.65 7.56
CA ASP A 98 -8.33 -11.12 7.05
C ASP A 98 -8.15 -11.94 5.76
N GLN A 99 -9.25 -12.53 5.28
CA GLN A 99 -9.26 -13.20 3.98
C GLN A 99 -8.96 -12.19 2.87
N LEU A 100 -8.30 -12.67 1.80
CA LEU A 100 -8.03 -11.85 0.63
C LEU A 100 -9.35 -11.45 -0.06
N ASP A 101 -9.42 -10.19 -0.45
CA ASP A 101 -10.47 -9.76 -1.37
C ASP A 101 -10.13 -10.23 -2.79
N PRO A 102 -10.95 -11.13 -3.38
CA PRO A 102 -10.71 -11.60 -4.74
C PRO A 102 -10.86 -10.51 -5.81
N HIS A 103 -11.50 -9.39 -5.49
CA HIS A 103 -11.74 -8.25 -6.39
C HIS A 103 -10.66 -7.17 -6.28
N GLU A 104 -9.81 -7.19 -5.26
CA GLU A 104 -8.76 -6.19 -5.06
C GLU A 104 -7.89 -5.97 -6.32
N PRO A 105 -7.41 -7.02 -7.05
CA PRO A 105 -6.63 -6.84 -8.26
C PRO A 105 -7.36 -6.03 -9.35
N ASP A 106 -8.63 -6.31 -9.58
CA ASP A 106 -9.44 -5.63 -10.58
C ASP A 106 -9.72 -4.18 -10.15
N ASN A 107 -10.00 -3.95 -8.87
CA ASN A 107 -10.20 -2.63 -8.29
C ASN A 107 -8.94 -1.76 -8.39
N VAL A 108 -7.75 -2.35 -8.18
CA VAL A 108 -6.47 -1.66 -8.39
C VAL A 108 -6.29 -1.28 -9.86
N GLY A 109 -6.53 -2.20 -10.78
CA GLY A 109 -6.48 -1.93 -12.22
C GLY A 109 -7.41 -0.77 -12.63
N LEU A 110 -8.63 -0.78 -12.12
CA LEU A 110 -9.62 0.28 -12.36
C LEU A 110 -9.17 1.62 -11.76
N ALA A 111 -8.61 1.63 -10.55
CA ALA A 111 -8.10 2.84 -9.91
C ALA A 111 -6.97 3.47 -10.72
N VAL A 112 -6.00 2.66 -11.18
CA VAL A 112 -4.87 3.11 -12.01
C VAL A 112 -5.37 3.75 -13.30
N ALA A 113 -6.32 3.12 -13.98
CA ALA A 113 -6.93 3.65 -15.21
C ALA A 113 -7.69 4.96 -14.95
N ARG A 114 -8.52 5.03 -13.90
CA ARG A 114 -9.30 6.23 -13.56
C ARG A 114 -8.44 7.41 -13.13
N LEU A 115 -7.31 7.15 -12.44
CA LEU A 115 -6.34 8.18 -12.09
C LEU A 115 -5.48 8.63 -13.27
N GLY A 116 -5.43 7.84 -14.35
CA GLY A 116 -4.61 8.11 -15.52
C GLY A 116 -3.12 8.07 -15.20
N LEU A 117 -2.69 7.12 -14.36
CA LEU A 117 -1.31 7.04 -13.92
C LEU A 117 -0.39 6.61 -15.07
N GLN A 118 0.72 7.34 -15.24
CA GLN A 118 1.80 6.93 -16.13
C GLN A 118 2.72 5.91 -15.47
N HIS A 119 2.81 5.95 -14.15
CA HIS A 119 3.60 5.07 -13.32
C HIS A 119 2.82 4.74 -12.03
N VAL A 120 2.78 3.48 -11.66
CA VAL A 120 2.18 3.02 -10.41
C VAL A 120 3.16 2.17 -9.62
N VAL A 121 3.22 2.39 -8.32
CA VAL A 121 3.95 1.53 -7.39
C VAL A 121 2.94 0.67 -6.63
N ILE A 122 3.14 -0.62 -6.66
CA ILE A 122 2.36 -1.62 -5.93
C ILE A 122 3.26 -2.23 -4.86
N THR A 123 2.86 -2.14 -3.63
CA THR A 123 3.48 -2.84 -2.50
C THR A 123 2.45 -3.67 -1.77
N SER A 124 2.84 -4.39 -0.73
CA SER A 124 1.94 -5.24 0.03
C SER A 124 2.28 -5.29 1.52
N VAL A 125 1.39 -5.88 2.28
CA VAL A 125 1.71 -6.47 3.58
C VAL A 125 2.35 -7.85 3.38
N ASP A 126 3.13 -8.34 4.37
CA ASP A 126 3.54 -9.74 4.39
C ASP A 126 2.36 -10.64 4.72
N ARG A 127 2.27 -11.76 4.01
CA ARG A 127 1.24 -12.78 4.15
C ARG A 127 1.88 -14.16 4.28
N ASP A 128 2.69 -14.32 5.35
CA ASP A 128 3.31 -15.63 5.65
C ASP A 128 2.28 -16.75 5.91
N ASP A 129 1.04 -16.36 6.19
CA ASP A 129 -0.12 -17.23 6.36
C ASP A 129 -0.61 -17.88 5.04
N LEU A 130 -0.29 -17.27 3.89
CA LEU A 130 -0.63 -17.82 2.57
C LEU A 130 0.45 -18.80 2.09
N GLU A 131 0.03 -19.81 1.34
CA GLU A 131 0.92 -20.84 0.82
C GLU A 131 1.98 -20.28 -0.12
N ASP A 132 1.60 -19.32 -0.97
CA ASP A 132 2.47 -18.63 -1.93
C ASP A 132 2.97 -17.25 -1.45
N GLY A 133 2.64 -16.86 -0.20
CA GLY A 133 2.97 -15.52 0.33
C GLY A 133 2.27 -14.36 -0.39
N GLY A 134 1.26 -14.64 -1.22
CA GLY A 134 0.51 -13.65 -2.00
C GLY A 134 1.06 -13.41 -3.40
N ALA A 135 1.97 -14.25 -3.89
CA ALA A 135 2.60 -14.08 -5.21
C ALA A 135 1.59 -14.08 -6.37
N GLU A 136 0.61 -14.99 -6.37
CA GLU A 136 -0.41 -15.01 -7.41
C GLU A 136 -1.31 -13.77 -7.35
N HIS A 137 -1.55 -13.22 -6.17
CA HIS A 137 -2.30 -11.98 -6.03
C HIS A 137 -1.56 -10.77 -6.64
N PHE A 138 -0.23 -10.69 -6.45
CA PHE A 138 0.62 -9.74 -7.17
C PHE A 138 0.51 -9.92 -8.69
N ALA A 139 0.65 -11.15 -9.17
CA ALA A 139 0.58 -11.46 -10.59
C ALA A 139 -0.79 -11.07 -11.19
N ARG A 140 -1.89 -11.35 -10.49
CA ARG A 140 -3.24 -10.92 -10.90
C ARG A 140 -3.35 -9.41 -10.95
N THR A 141 -2.82 -8.70 -9.95
CA THR A 141 -2.83 -7.24 -9.90
C THR A 141 -2.07 -6.63 -11.08
N ILE A 142 -0.88 -7.15 -11.40
CA ILE A 142 -0.09 -6.71 -12.56
C ILE A 142 -0.87 -6.91 -13.85
N ARG A 143 -1.47 -8.10 -14.05
CA ARG A 143 -2.28 -8.40 -15.24
C ARG A 143 -3.52 -7.49 -15.34
N ALA A 144 -4.20 -7.22 -14.23
CA ALA A 144 -5.35 -6.33 -14.19
C ALA A 144 -4.99 -4.89 -14.56
N ILE A 145 -3.89 -4.36 -14.02
CA ILE A 145 -3.38 -3.03 -14.39
C ILE A 145 -3.02 -3.01 -15.87
N ARG A 146 -2.28 -4.00 -16.35
CA ARG A 146 -1.87 -4.08 -17.76
C ARG A 146 -3.06 -4.11 -18.71
N SER A 147 -4.14 -4.78 -18.33
CA SER A 147 -5.40 -4.83 -19.08
C SER A 147 -6.14 -3.49 -19.06
N ALA A 148 -6.23 -2.84 -17.91
CA ALA A 148 -7.00 -1.61 -17.72
C ALA A 148 -6.26 -0.35 -18.23
N SER A 149 -4.93 -0.33 -18.13
CA SER A 149 -4.06 0.79 -18.50
C SER A 149 -2.73 0.29 -19.10
N PRO A 150 -2.73 -0.16 -20.36
CA PRO A 150 -1.57 -0.83 -20.97
C PRO A 150 -0.28 0.01 -21.03
N ALA A 151 -0.41 1.34 -21.04
CA ALA A 151 0.72 2.26 -21.12
C ALA A 151 1.34 2.59 -19.75
N THR A 152 0.72 2.19 -18.65
CA THR A 152 1.23 2.46 -17.30
C THR A 152 2.47 1.61 -17.01
N THR A 153 3.54 2.25 -16.56
CA THR A 153 4.71 1.56 -16.00
C THR A 153 4.34 1.00 -14.63
N ILE A 154 4.58 -0.29 -14.43
CA ILE A 154 4.24 -1.01 -13.20
C ILE A 154 5.52 -1.31 -12.44
N GLU A 155 5.70 -0.66 -11.31
CA GLU A 155 6.75 -0.96 -10.33
C GLU A 155 6.15 -1.74 -9.18
N ILE A 156 6.84 -2.78 -8.75
CA ILE A 156 6.44 -3.56 -7.58
C ILE A 156 7.53 -3.53 -6.51
N LEU A 157 7.10 -3.48 -5.26
CA LEU A 157 7.93 -3.66 -4.07
C LEU A 157 7.36 -4.83 -3.29
N THR A 158 7.99 -6.00 -3.43
CA THR A 158 7.49 -7.26 -2.86
C THR A 158 8.04 -7.54 -1.47
N PRO A 159 7.37 -8.41 -0.68
CA PRO A 159 8.02 -9.06 0.44
C PRO A 159 9.14 -10.01 -0.06
N ASP A 160 9.94 -10.53 0.87
CA ASP A 160 11.02 -11.45 0.55
C ASP A 160 10.56 -12.88 0.16
N PHE A 161 9.24 -13.15 0.24
CA PHE A 161 8.63 -14.47 0.02
C PHE A 161 9.36 -15.62 0.73
N LEU A 162 9.80 -15.37 1.97
CA LEU A 162 10.62 -16.30 2.74
C LEU A 162 10.00 -17.70 2.80
N ARG A 163 10.76 -18.71 2.34
CA ARG A 163 10.34 -20.13 2.29
C ARG A 163 9.11 -20.41 1.40
N LYS A 164 8.88 -19.59 0.38
CA LYS A 164 7.81 -19.78 -0.61
C LYS A 164 8.45 -20.04 -1.97
N PRO A 165 8.85 -21.29 -2.27
CA PRO A 165 9.51 -21.62 -3.53
C PRO A 165 8.57 -21.33 -4.72
N GLY A 166 9.12 -20.74 -5.78
CA GLY A 166 8.37 -20.38 -6.98
C GLY A 166 7.61 -19.06 -6.90
N ALA A 167 7.52 -18.39 -5.72
CA ALA A 167 6.77 -17.17 -5.56
C ALA A 167 7.33 -16.01 -6.38
N VAL A 168 8.66 -15.85 -6.40
CA VAL A 168 9.32 -14.79 -7.18
C VAL A 168 9.11 -15.04 -8.68
N GLU A 169 9.23 -16.27 -9.13
CA GLU A 169 9.04 -16.67 -10.52
C GLU A 169 7.61 -16.31 -11.01
N VAL A 170 6.58 -16.59 -10.21
CA VAL A 170 5.18 -16.26 -10.52
C VAL A 170 5.03 -14.76 -10.74
N VAL A 171 5.63 -13.93 -9.89
CA VAL A 171 5.54 -12.48 -10.00
C VAL A 171 6.33 -11.97 -11.20
N VAL A 172 7.54 -12.50 -11.47
CA VAL A 172 8.35 -12.12 -12.63
C VAL A 172 7.67 -12.49 -13.95
N GLU A 173 7.02 -13.66 -14.01
CA GLU A 173 6.25 -14.10 -15.18
C GLU A 173 5.08 -13.16 -15.52
N ALA A 174 4.54 -12.45 -14.53
CA ALA A 174 3.51 -11.43 -14.76
C ALA A 174 4.06 -10.14 -15.40
N ARG A 175 5.38 -10.02 -15.55
CA ARG A 175 6.10 -8.94 -16.24
C ARG A 175 5.83 -7.54 -15.69
N PRO A 176 6.15 -7.25 -14.42
CA PRO A 176 6.28 -5.87 -13.97
C PRO A 176 7.42 -5.19 -14.74
N ASP A 177 7.37 -3.86 -14.88
CA ASP A 177 8.44 -3.11 -15.55
C ASP A 177 9.64 -2.89 -14.62
N VAL A 178 9.38 -2.77 -13.31
CA VAL A 178 10.41 -2.64 -12.26
C VAL A 178 10.06 -3.61 -11.12
N PHE A 179 11.05 -4.36 -10.68
CA PHE A 179 10.95 -5.30 -9.56
C PHE A 179 11.95 -4.90 -8.48
N ASN A 180 11.46 -4.56 -7.27
CA ASN A 180 12.24 -4.23 -6.07
C ASN A 180 12.01 -5.23 -4.94
#